data_f3e2c2cbfbad185f6902ba57d2cebb84
#
_entry.id   f3e2c2cbfbad185f6902ba57d2cebb84
#
_cell.length_a   1.000
_cell.length_b   1.000
_cell.length_c   1.000
_cell.angle_alpha   90.00
_cell.angle_beta   90.00
_cell.angle_gamma   90.00
#
_symmetry.space_group_name_H-M   'P 1'
#
loop_
_entity.id
_entity.type
_entity.pdbx_description
1 polymer ?
#
loop_
_entity_poly.entity_id
_entity_poly.type
_entity_poly.pdbx_seq_one_letter_code
_entity_poly.pdbx_strand_id
1 'polypeptide(L)'
;MIVWRLPMRKNGLTYLLVGAITALMLSVAVGCSSSEEETTSAPAAASAPAAAPAPATKAAPAAKTTNVFGREMPSDAAPMADQFLKINYEKEGEALEFAVSVYNSAAGSIQSGFSLALLSTDLSTVPGGATDWSSSPDMKTWTFNIDPDLTWSDGVPVTAHDYVYTWQYYADPDHAYDFTWYFGMLEVENYGAIEAGEKPLDSLGVTASDDNTLVFQLDTPAPYVPGFMMYGSPLAKHVAEEHGPTYSNKPETTVSSTPWILKEWIPNQHAEFEPNLNYTGKLLPYIENFKAVYGERKFDAYLAGELDTISGPFTPADQEFLENDEKLMSQRGLSPGDFRTHYLFFDFQSEPFDDVRVRQAFAKAIDRESIINNVVGSEGGEPRYGILIPGFPDAAGPDKLKQYQGFDAAAAQKLMADAGYAGGEGFPKLEMALRQETELFQAAAAAVAQQLKQNIGVDVTINNMDRKTYMAGLNEHDLQFAMVSYGFDYVDASNFMGVFKTDGRHNWNNKEFEDLRVEAGAMELSDERSAKMIKLQEILSEDVGSVFFWSEIQNQLHKPYLKGDWREENQAGWAGLQFPNWNPGFGAQNIYEVYIGENVKEYTRSAY
;
A
#
# COMPACT_ATOMS: atom_id res chain seq x y z
N MET A 1 -8.71 37.70 29.32
CA MET A 1 -7.75 38.21 30.32
C MET A 1 -7.83 37.32 31.55
N ILE A 2 -7.03 36.27 31.63
CA ILE A 2 -6.51 35.63 32.84
C ILE A 2 -5.41 34.70 32.34
N VAL A 3 -4.19 35.08 32.67
CA VAL A 3 -2.94 34.37 32.36
C VAL A 3 -2.66 33.44 33.54
N TRP A 4 -2.46 32.14 33.28
CA TRP A 4 -1.83 31.25 34.25
C TRP A 4 -0.45 30.82 33.73
N ARG A 5 0.58 31.39 34.38
CA ARG A 5 1.97 30.91 34.33
C ARG A 5 2.13 29.83 35.37
N LEU A 6 2.70 28.70 35.01
CA LEU A 6 3.31 27.73 35.93
C LEU A 6 4.83 27.68 35.71
N PRO A 7 5.63 27.51 36.76
CA PRO A 7 7.05 27.79 36.74
C PRO A 7 7.89 26.56 36.35
N MET A 8 8.95 26.86 35.61
CA MET A 8 10.07 25.95 35.35
C MET A 8 10.80 25.59 36.65
N ARG A 9 11.01 24.32 36.90
CA ARG A 9 12.03 23.83 37.84
C ARG A 9 13.25 23.34 37.04
N LYS A 10 14.35 24.06 37.19
CA LYS A 10 15.72 23.63 36.88
C LYS A 10 16.22 22.73 38.00
N ASN A 11 16.80 21.60 37.67
CA ASN A 11 17.90 20.93 38.36
C ASN A 11 18.55 20.08 37.26
N GLY A 12 19.72 20.19 36.84
CA GLY A 12 20.99 20.55 37.46
C GLY A 12 21.84 19.31 37.70
N LEU A 13 22.69 19.00 36.74
CA LEU A 13 24.02 18.33 36.82
C LEU A 13 24.14 17.02 37.62
N THR A 14 24.76 15.98 37.05
CA THR A 14 26.20 15.72 37.25
C THR A 14 26.69 14.63 36.30
N TYR A 15 27.71 14.94 35.54
CA TYR A 15 28.61 13.99 34.87
C TYR A 15 29.48 13.28 35.90
N LEU A 16 29.72 11.97 35.73
CA LEU A 16 30.94 11.33 36.21
C LEU A 16 31.38 10.23 35.23
N LEU A 17 32.47 10.52 34.57
CA LEU A 17 33.38 9.62 33.87
C LEU A 17 34.25 8.86 34.90
N VAL A 18 34.41 7.56 34.75
CA VAL A 18 35.62 6.76 35.08
C VAL A 18 35.38 5.43 34.34
N GLY A 19 36.14 4.91 33.45
CA GLY A 19 37.60 4.87 33.30
C GLY A 19 38.10 3.46 33.53
N ALA A 20 38.36 2.75 32.42
CA ALA A 20 39.51 1.91 32.10
C ALA A 20 39.80 0.57 32.82
N ILE A 21 40.15 -0.43 31.96
CA ILE A 21 41.23 -1.43 32.07
C ILE A 21 40.88 -2.68 32.93
N THR A 22 40.99 -3.94 32.40
CA THR A 22 42.20 -4.64 32.02
C THR A 22 41.91 -5.98 31.35
N ALA A 23 42.68 -6.29 30.33
CA ALA A 23 42.81 -7.60 29.70
C ALA A 23 43.50 -8.59 30.67
N LEU A 24 43.11 -9.88 30.56
CA LEU A 24 44.00 -10.95 30.98
C LEU A 24 43.85 -12.16 30.04
N MET A 25 44.92 -12.36 29.25
CA MET A 25 45.19 -13.62 28.56
C MET A 25 45.64 -14.67 29.58
N LEU A 26 45.19 -15.91 29.42
CA LEU A 26 45.98 -17.06 29.85
C LEU A 26 45.83 -18.20 28.84
N SER A 27 46.87 -18.41 28.10
CA SER A 27 47.19 -19.59 27.29
C SER A 27 47.73 -20.71 28.19
N VAL A 28 47.19 -21.93 28.02
CA VAL A 28 47.94 -23.13 28.40
C VAL A 28 47.81 -24.14 27.27
N ALA A 29 48.99 -24.45 26.71
CA ALA A 29 49.25 -25.54 25.78
C ALA A 29 49.71 -26.77 26.54
N VAL A 30 49.85 -27.88 25.82
CA VAL A 30 50.48 -29.18 26.12
C VAL A 30 49.45 -30.28 26.41
N GLY A 31 49.48 -31.43 25.74
CA GLY A 31 50.50 -32.10 24.99
C GLY A 31 49.97 -33.34 24.27
N CYS A 32 50.71 -33.72 23.26
CA CYS A 32 50.61 -34.95 22.50
C CYS A 32 50.84 -36.20 23.33
N SER A 33 50.14 -37.30 23.00
CA SER A 33 50.78 -38.60 23.04
C SER A 33 50.10 -39.55 22.04
N SER A 34 50.93 -39.98 21.12
CA SER A 34 50.72 -41.06 20.16
C SER A 34 50.79 -42.41 20.83
N SER A 35 49.96 -43.34 20.44
CA SER A 35 50.25 -44.76 20.51
C SER A 35 49.70 -45.46 19.29
N GLU A 36 50.63 -45.91 18.47
CA GLU A 36 50.40 -46.95 17.44
C GLU A 36 50.12 -48.27 18.12
N GLU A 37 49.16 -49.01 17.59
CA GLU A 37 49.12 -50.46 17.74
C GLU A 37 48.69 -51.14 16.44
N GLU A 38 49.44 -52.20 16.17
CA GLU A 38 49.58 -52.89 14.91
C GLU A 38 48.38 -53.70 14.48
N THR A 39 48.30 -53.86 13.19
CA THR A 39 47.45 -54.74 12.41
C THR A 39 47.71 -56.19 12.67
N THR A 40 46.65 -56.99 12.84
CA THR A 40 46.66 -58.40 12.49
C THR A 40 45.55 -58.73 11.50
N SER A 41 45.98 -59.17 10.33
CA SER A 41 45.15 -59.69 9.25
C SER A 41 44.60 -61.06 9.56
N ALA A 42 43.31 -61.26 9.28
CA ALA A 42 42.71 -62.61 9.18
C ALA A 42 41.97 -62.75 7.81
N PRO A 43 41.86 -63.97 7.29
CA PRO A 43 41.80 -64.19 5.86
C PRO A 43 40.38 -64.06 5.26
N ALA A 44 40.37 -63.82 3.94
CA ALA A 44 39.20 -63.65 3.09
C ALA A 44 38.23 -64.85 3.12
N ALA A 45 36.96 -64.58 3.38
CA ALA A 45 35.86 -65.52 3.12
C ALA A 45 35.22 -65.20 1.76
N ALA A 46 34.94 -66.26 1.04
CA ALA A 46 34.46 -66.25 -0.35
C ALA A 46 33.14 -65.48 -0.54
N SER A 47 33.10 -64.71 -1.62
CA SER A 47 31.92 -63.98 -2.11
C SER A 47 30.77 -64.94 -2.52
N ALA A 48 29.59 -64.75 -1.92
CA ALA A 48 28.34 -65.31 -2.39
C ALA A 48 27.78 -64.44 -3.58
N PRO A 49 27.05 -65.01 -4.53
CA PRO A 49 26.59 -64.28 -5.70
C PRO A 49 25.54 -63.22 -5.31
N ALA A 50 25.64 -62.04 -5.94
CA ALA A 50 24.74 -60.93 -5.78
C ALA A 50 23.30 -61.31 -6.13
N ALA A 51 22.38 -61.12 -5.19
CA ALA A 51 20.96 -61.20 -5.43
C ALA A 51 20.54 -60.07 -6.39
N ALA A 52 19.70 -60.40 -7.36
CA ALA A 52 19.12 -59.44 -8.30
C ALA A 52 18.35 -58.34 -7.54
N PRO A 53 18.40 -57.07 -8.01
CA PRO A 53 17.65 -55.97 -7.36
C PRO A 53 16.15 -56.26 -7.43
N ALA A 54 15.49 -56.20 -6.28
CA ALA A 54 14.04 -56.26 -6.19
C ALA A 54 13.45 -55.07 -7.01
N PRO A 55 12.32 -55.30 -7.70
CA PRO A 55 11.68 -54.21 -8.44
C PRO A 55 11.34 -53.07 -7.48
N ALA A 56 11.76 -51.86 -7.84
CA ALA A 56 11.41 -50.65 -7.09
C ALA A 56 9.88 -50.56 -6.97
N THR A 57 9.37 -50.74 -5.78
CA THR A 57 7.98 -50.43 -5.45
C THR A 57 7.80 -48.96 -5.73
N LYS A 58 6.97 -48.66 -6.72
CA LYS A 58 6.48 -47.30 -6.92
C LYS A 58 5.91 -46.82 -5.58
N ALA A 59 6.52 -45.82 -4.98
CA ALA A 59 5.98 -45.20 -3.78
C ALA A 59 4.52 -44.82 -4.08
N ALA A 60 3.61 -45.22 -3.22
CA ALA A 60 2.23 -44.75 -3.28
C ALA A 60 2.26 -43.21 -3.26
N PRO A 61 1.38 -42.54 -4.03
CA PRO A 61 1.27 -41.08 -3.93
C PRO A 61 1.10 -40.70 -2.47
N ALA A 62 1.89 -39.75 -1.97
CA ALA A 62 1.72 -39.22 -0.63
C ALA A 62 0.26 -38.77 -0.48
N ALA A 63 -0.38 -39.12 0.62
CA ALA A 63 -1.73 -38.66 0.90
C ALA A 63 -1.71 -37.12 0.87
N LYS A 64 -2.62 -36.53 0.10
CA LYS A 64 -2.76 -35.09 0.00
C LYS A 64 -3.11 -34.54 1.39
N THR A 65 -2.35 -33.58 1.85
CA THR A 65 -2.58 -32.91 3.14
C THR A 65 -3.54 -31.75 2.91
N THR A 66 -4.60 -31.66 3.68
CA THR A 66 -5.50 -30.49 3.71
C THR A 66 -5.28 -29.72 5.01
N ASN A 67 -5.38 -28.40 4.94
CA ASN A 67 -5.33 -27.54 6.13
C ASN A 67 -6.69 -27.51 6.87
N VAL A 68 -6.77 -26.77 7.98
CA VAL A 68 -7.99 -26.69 8.81
C VAL A 68 -9.18 -26.06 8.08
N PHE A 69 -8.94 -25.27 7.01
CA PHE A 69 -9.97 -24.69 6.16
C PHE A 69 -10.47 -25.64 5.06
N GLY A 70 -9.89 -26.84 4.96
CA GLY A 70 -10.21 -27.81 3.91
C GLY A 70 -9.49 -27.57 2.57
N ARG A 71 -8.55 -26.63 2.50
CA ARG A 71 -7.75 -26.39 1.29
C ARG A 71 -6.65 -27.45 1.15
N GLU A 72 -6.56 -28.06 -0.03
CA GLU A 72 -5.50 -29.01 -0.36
C GLU A 72 -4.16 -28.28 -0.48
N MET A 73 -3.16 -28.72 0.28
CA MET A 73 -1.82 -28.13 0.24
C MET A 73 -1.06 -28.53 -1.02
N PRO A 74 -0.26 -27.62 -1.62
CA PRO A 74 0.66 -27.95 -2.70
C PRO A 74 1.63 -29.06 -2.32
N SER A 75 2.06 -29.84 -3.32
CA SER A 75 2.91 -31.03 -3.09
C SER A 75 4.30 -30.71 -2.55
N ASP A 76 4.77 -29.48 -2.72
CA ASP A 76 6.03 -28.92 -2.23
C ASP A 76 5.84 -28.04 -0.98
N ALA A 77 4.66 -28.07 -0.38
CA ALA A 77 4.41 -27.35 0.87
C ALA A 77 5.17 -27.99 2.04
N ALA A 78 5.69 -27.14 2.93
CA ALA A 78 6.24 -27.59 4.21
C ALA A 78 5.13 -28.24 5.08
N PRO A 79 5.49 -29.05 6.09
CA PRO A 79 4.52 -29.57 7.05
C PRO A 79 3.66 -28.47 7.67
N MET A 80 2.42 -28.78 8.04
CA MET A 80 1.47 -27.82 8.61
C MET A 80 2.02 -27.04 9.82
N ALA A 81 2.85 -27.68 10.63
CA ALA A 81 3.51 -27.02 11.77
C ALA A 81 4.45 -25.87 11.36
N ASP A 82 4.93 -25.86 10.11
CA ASP A 82 5.79 -24.82 9.56
C ASP A 82 5.00 -23.75 8.77
N GLN A 83 3.69 -23.94 8.57
CA GLN A 83 2.79 -23.01 7.85
C GLN A 83 2.41 -21.82 8.73
N PHE A 84 3.40 -21.07 9.17
CA PHE A 84 3.27 -19.88 10.00
C PHE A 84 3.96 -18.71 9.32
N LEU A 85 3.25 -17.61 9.04
CA LEU A 85 3.76 -16.46 8.32
C LEU A 85 4.11 -15.32 9.27
N LYS A 86 5.27 -14.68 9.07
CA LYS A 86 5.72 -13.50 9.84
C LYS A 86 5.94 -12.32 8.92
N ILE A 87 5.11 -11.30 9.13
CA ILE A 87 5.09 -10.06 8.34
C ILE A 87 5.46 -8.87 9.21
N ASN A 88 5.98 -7.81 8.60
CA ASN A 88 6.32 -6.58 9.31
C ASN A 88 5.25 -5.52 9.18
N TYR A 89 4.98 -4.84 10.28
CA TYR A 89 4.32 -3.53 10.31
C TYR A 89 5.23 -2.52 10.98
N GLU A 90 5.40 -1.36 10.37
CA GLU A 90 6.35 -0.34 10.88
C GLU A 90 5.91 0.21 12.23
N LYS A 91 4.60 0.37 12.43
CA LYS A 91 4.03 0.95 13.65
C LYS A 91 2.90 0.08 14.17
N GLU A 92 2.77 0.06 15.49
CA GLU A 92 1.56 -0.40 16.14
C GLU A 92 0.42 0.58 15.84
N GLY A 93 -0.75 0.04 15.50
CA GLY A 93 -1.97 0.83 15.34
C GLY A 93 -2.74 1.01 16.65
N GLU A 94 -3.74 1.86 16.63
CA GLU A 94 -4.67 2.09 17.74
C GLU A 94 -5.84 1.10 17.72
N ALA A 95 -6.15 0.56 16.53
CA ALA A 95 -7.23 -0.40 16.33
C ALA A 95 -6.81 -1.49 15.35
N LEU A 96 -7.37 -2.70 15.48
CA LEU A 96 -7.26 -3.73 14.44
C LEU A 96 -8.17 -3.41 13.26
N GLU A 97 -9.37 -2.90 13.54
CA GLU A 97 -10.37 -2.64 12.52
C GLU A 97 -10.04 -1.39 11.70
N PHE A 98 -9.94 -1.60 10.40
CA PHE A 98 -9.84 -0.53 9.42
C PHE A 98 -11.06 0.40 9.46
N ALA A 99 -12.23 -0.13 9.80
CA ALA A 99 -13.45 0.64 10.00
C ALA A 99 -13.36 1.64 11.18
N VAL A 100 -12.41 1.48 12.09
CA VAL A 100 -12.20 2.40 13.23
C VAL A 100 -11.13 3.43 12.94
N SER A 101 -10.03 3.03 12.31
CA SER A 101 -8.97 3.94 11.86
C SER A 101 -8.18 3.31 10.73
N VAL A 102 -8.02 4.05 9.64
CA VAL A 102 -7.21 3.64 8.49
C VAL A 102 -5.73 3.92 8.75
N TYR A 103 -5.43 5.12 9.25
CA TYR A 103 -4.04 5.56 9.40
C TYR A 103 -3.34 4.99 10.63
N ASN A 104 -4.11 4.41 11.56
CA ASN A 104 -3.61 3.80 12.78
C ASN A 104 -4.10 2.36 12.94
N SER A 105 -4.37 1.64 11.84
CA SER A 105 -4.70 0.22 11.88
C SER A 105 -3.47 -0.63 12.22
N ALA A 106 -3.62 -1.57 13.16
CA ALA A 106 -2.53 -2.37 13.68
C ALA A 106 -2.18 -3.59 12.81
N ALA A 107 -3.09 -4.05 11.97
CA ALA A 107 -2.93 -5.25 11.16
C ALA A 107 -3.22 -5.00 9.67
N GLY A 108 -3.37 -3.75 9.26
CA GLY A 108 -3.57 -3.36 7.87
C GLY A 108 -4.75 -4.07 7.21
N SER A 109 -4.45 -4.83 6.18
CA SER A 109 -5.45 -5.51 5.35
C SER A 109 -6.10 -6.75 5.97
N ILE A 110 -5.69 -7.16 7.17
CA ILE A 110 -6.25 -8.35 7.81
C ILE A 110 -7.26 -7.89 8.84
N GLN A 111 -8.48 -7.84 8.40
CA GLN A 111 -9.62 -7.34 9.17
C GLN A 111 -10.50 -8.49 9.63
N SER A 112 -11.36 -8.21 10.59
CA SER A 112 -12.31 -9.20 11.07
C SER A 112 -13.51 -9.37 10.14
N GLY A 113 -13.79 -8.43 9.24
CA GLY A 113 -14.89 -8.49 8.28
C GLY A 113 -14.43 -8.43 6.81
N PHE A 114 -15.12 -9.12 5.93
CA PHE A 114 -14.89 -8.99 4.49
C PHE A 114 -15.48 -7.71 3.92
N SER A 115 -14.67 -6.93 3.19
CA SER A 115 -15.19 -5.90 2.29
C SER A 115 -16.15 -6.52 1.26
N LEU A 116 -17.11 -5.74 0.75
CA LEU A 116 -18.08 -6.24 -0.24
C LEU A 116 -17.42 -6.85 -1.47
N ALA A 117 -16.34 -6.22 -1.92
CA ALA A 117 -15.51 -6.69 -3.03
C ALA A 117 -14.03 -6.63 -2.64
N LEU A 118 -13.20 -7.39 -3.34
CA LEU A 118 -11.75 -7.43 -3.17
C LEU A 118 -11.07 -7.15 -4.51
N LEU A 119 -9.79 -6.77 -4.47
CA LEU A 119 -8.95 -6.70 -5.65
C LEU A 119 -8.15 -7.98 -5.83
N SER A 120 -8.19 -8.50 -7.04
CA SER A 120 -7.30 -9.55 -7.52
C SER A 120 -5.89 -9.00 -7.79
N THR A 121 -4.92 -9.89 -7.96
CA THR A 121 -3.54 -9.56 -8.29
C THR A 121 -3.38 -8.85 -9.63
N ASP A 122 -4.36 -8.94 -10.53
CA ASP A 122 -4.41 -8.24 -11.81
C ASP A 122 -5.25 -6.95 -11.78
N LEU A 123 -5.59 -6.46 -10.58
CA LEU A 123 -6.43 -5.29 -10.32
C LEU A 123 -7.91 -5.47 -10.70
N SER A 124 -8.35 -6.66 -11.09
CA SER A 124 -9.77 -6.90 -11.31
C SER A 124 -10.52 -6.96 -9.98
N THR A 125 -11.77 -6.54 -10.00
CA THR A 125 -12.66 -6.61 -8.83
C THR A 125 -13.31 -7.98 -8.77
N VAL A 126 -13.23 -8.64 -7.61
CA VAL A 126 -13.77 -9.96 -7.35
C VAL A 126 -14.67 -9.97 -6.12
N PRO A 127 -15.60 -10.94 -5.99
CA PRO A 127 -16.41 -11.11 -4.81
C PRO A 127 -15.61 -11.19 -3.50
N GLY A 128 -16.11 -10.50 -2.47
CA GLY A 128 -15.62 -10.57 -1.09
C GLY A 128 -16.71 -11.03 -0.14
N GLY A 129 -17.28 -10.12 0.66
CA GLY A 129 -18.47 -10.37 1.49
C GLY A 129 -19.76 -10.42 0.69
N ALA A 130 -19.78 -9.83 -0.52
CA ALA A 130 -20.88 -10.00 -1.48
C ALA A 130 -20.54 -11.09 -2.49
N THR A 131 -21.53 -11.85 -2.93
CA THR A 131 -21.39 -12.86 -3.99
C THR A 131 -21.43 -12.26 -5.39
N ASP A 132 -22.15 -11.19 -5.55
CA ASP A 132 -22.36 -10.47 -6.81
C ASP A 132 -22.96 -9.08 -6.54
N TRP A 133 -23.06 -8.27 -7.61
CA TRP A 133 -23.64 -6.94 -7.58
C TRP A 133 -24.25 -6.56 -8.92
N SER A 134 -25.15 -5.59 -8.87
CA SER A 134 -25.77 -5.02 -10.07
C SER A 134 -26.06 -3.54 -9.88
N SER A 135 -26.20 -2.79 -10.98
CA SER A 135 -26.57 -1.38 -10.96
C SER A 135 -27.87 -1.12 -11.72
N SER A 136 -28.53 0.00 -11.37
CA SER A 136 -29.55 0.60 -12.24
C SER A 136 -28.91 1.12 -13.55
N PRO A 137 -29.71 1.31 -14.62
CA PRO A 137 -29.20 1.81 -15.90
C PRO A 137 -28.52 3.19 -15.83
N ASP A 138 -28.86 4.00 -14.84
CA ASP A 138 -28.24 5.30 -14.59
C ASP A 138 -27.06 5.22 -13.61
N MET A 139 -26.67 4.01 -13.16
CA MET A 139 -25.56 3.72 -12.25
C MET A 139 -25.62 4.50 -10.92
N LYS A 140 -26.82 4.92 -10.50
CA LYS A 140 -27.04 5.61 -9.23
C LYS A 140 -27.54 4.71 -8.12
N THR A 141 -28.14 3.56 -8.46
CA THR A 141 -28.54 2.55 -7.48
C THR A 141 -27.71 1.30 -7.68
N TRP A 142 -27.00 0.89 -6.64
CA TRP A 142 -26.20 -0.33 -6.64
C TRP A 142 -26.76 -1.31 -5.62
N THR A 143 -26.89 -2.56 -6.03
CA THR A 143 -27.35 -3.66 -5.17
C THR A 143 -26.24 -4.69 -5.04
N PHE A 144 -25.90 -5.05 -3.80
CA PHE A 144 -24.93 -6.11 -3.47
C PHE A 144 -25.67 -7.24 -2.76
N ASN A 145 -25.44 -8.47 -3.21
CA ASN A 145 -25.96 -9.67 -2.59
C ASN A 145 -24.90 -10.23 -1.61
N ILE A 146 -25.16 -10.09 -0.31
CA ILE A 146 -24.28 -10.60 0.75
C ILE A 146 -24.30 -12.14 0.73
N ASP A 147 -23.15 -12.77 0.90
CA ASP A 147 -23.04 -14.24 0.94
C ASP A 147 -23.87 -14.79 2.11
N PRO A 148 -24.97 -15.51 1.85
CA PRO A 148 -25.85 -16.01 2.91
C PRO A 148 -25.21 -17.09 3.79
N ASP A 149 -24.10 -17.67 3.34
CA ASP A 149 -23.37 -18.69 4.10
C ASP A 149 -22.33 -18.07 5.04
N LEU A 150 -22.04 -16.75 4.91
CA LEU A 150 -21.02 -16.09 5.68
C LEU A 150 -21.49 -15.83 7.12
N THR A 151 -20.68 -16.26 8.08
CA THR A 151 -20.95 -16.07 9.52
C THR A 151 -19.77 -15.42 10.22
N TRP A 152 -20.05 -14.69 11.29
CA TRP A 152 -19.06 -14.33 12.29
C TRP A 152 -18.59 -15.59 13.04
N SER A 153 -17.41 -15.53 13.66
CA SER A 153 -16.80 -16.67 14.35
C SER A 153 -17.58 -17.18 15.56
N ASP A 154 -18.51 -16.38 16.07
CA ASP A 154 -19.47 -16.77 17.13
C ASP A 154 -20.73 -17.47 16.58
N GLY A 155 -20.83 -17.60 15.25
CA GLY A 155 -21.93 -18.26 14.55
C GLY A 155 -23.10 -17.34 14.20
N VAL A 156 -23.01 -16.03 14.49
CA VAL A 156 -24.01 -15.05 14.05
C VAL A 156 -23.83 -14.81 12.55
N PRO A 157 -24.91 -14.79 11.72
CA PRO A 157 -24.80 -14.49 10.30
C PRO A 157 -24.23 -13.09 10.05
N VAL A 158 -23.38 -12.95 9.04
CA VAL A 158 -23.03 -11.64 8.48
C VAL A 158 -24.16 -11.17 7.59
N THR A 159 -24.67 -9.97 7.84
CA THR A 159 -25.84 -9.46 7.14
C THR A 159 -25.62 -8.08 6.52
N ALA A 160 -26.50 -7.69 5.60
CA ALA A 160 -26.53 -6.32 5.06
C ALA A 160 -26.64 -5.26 6.17
N HIS A 161 -27.22 -5.61 7.32
CA HIS A 161 -27.34 -4.70 8.46
C HIS A 161 -25.99 -4.37 9.13
N ASP A 162 -24.99 -5.27 9.08
CA ASP A 162 -23.64 -4.99 9.57
C ASP A 162 -22.96 -3.92 8.69
N TYR A 163 -23.17 -4.00 7.36
CA TYR A 163 -22.66 -3.01 6.42
C TYR A 163 -23.37 -1.66 6.57
N VAL A 164 -24.70 -1.64 6.72
CA VAL A 164 -25.45 -0.39 6.99
C VAL A 164 -24.94 0.29 8.25
N TYR A 165 -24.80 -0.48 9.34
CA TYR A 165 -24.25 0.03 10.61
C TYR A 165 -22.87 0.64 10.41
N THR A 166 -21.99 -0.03 9.67
CA THR A 166 -20.64 0.43 9.41
C THR A 166 -20.60 1.70 8.56
N TRP A 167 -21.42 1.80 7.52
CA TRP A 167 -21.51 3.00 6.70
C TRP A 167 -22.08 4.20 7.48
N GLN A 168 -23.02 3.95 8.39
CA GLN A 168 -23.50 4.97 9.33
C GLN A 168 -22.38 5.41 10.28
N TYR A 169 -21.55 4.46 10.75
CA TYR A 169 -20.38 4.76 11.57
C TYR A 169 -19.39 5.68 10.85
N TYR A 170 -19.13 5.46 9.55
CA TYR A 170 -18.24 6.31 8.75
C TYR A 170 -18.76 7.74 8.58
N ALA A 171 -20.06 7.89 8.40
CA ALA A 171 -20.72 9.19 8.17
C ALA A 171 -20.96 9.98 9.46
N ASP A 172 -20.91 9.33 10.63
CA ASP A 172 -21.22 9.95 11.92
C ASP A 172 -20.10 10.89 12.37
N PRO A 173 -20.35 12.22 12.44
CA PRO A 173 -19.34 13.19 12.86
C PRO A 173 -18.84 12.96 14.30
N ASP A 174 -19.62 12.29 15.15
CA ASP A 174 -19.23 12.02 16.54
C ASP A 174 -18.09 10.97 16.63
N HIS A 175 -17.92 10.15 15.60
CA HIS A 175 -16.83 9.18 15.53
C HIS A 175 -15.52 9.78 15.03
N ALA A 176 -15.55 10.93 14.35
CA ALA A 176 -14.38 11.60 13.76
C ALA A 176 -13.47 10.64 12.95
N TYR A 177 -14.11 9.77 12.15
CA TYR A 177 -13.42 8.74 11.39
C TYR A 177 -12.40 9.34 10.43
N ASP A 178 -11.16 8.89 10.52
CA ASP A 178 -10.03 9.50 9.81
C ASP A 178 -10.04 9.26 8.28
N PHE A 179 -10.91 8.37 7.78
CA PHE A 179 -11.07 8.04 6.36
C PHE A 179 -12.47 8.39 5.80
N THR A 180 -13.27 9.17 6.51
CA THR A 180 -14.62 9.60 6.10
C THR A 180 -14.59 10.26 4.72
N TRP A 181 -13.55 11.05 4.41
CA TRP A 181 -13.36 11.70 3.12
C TRP A 181 -13.37 10.73 1.93
N TYR A 182 -12.87 9.48 2.11
CA TYR A 182 -12.91 8.46 1.07
C TYR A 182 -14.36 8.07 0.74
N PHE A 183 -15.12 7.72 1.76
CA PHE A 183 -16.52 7.29 1.59
C PHE A 183 -17.40 8.44 1.07
N GLY A 184 -17.10 9.69 1.44
CA GLY A 184 -17.72 10.89 0.88
C GLY A 184 -17.49 11.08 -0.61
N MET A 185 -16.38 10.55 -1.18
CA MET A 185 -16.13 10.62 -2.63
C MET A 185 -17.12 9.81 -3.48
N LEU A 186 -17.80 8.83 -2.89
CA LEU A 186 -18.80 8.03 -3.59
C LEU A 186 -20.12 8.79 -3.77
N GLU A 187 -20.30 9.91 -3.08
CA GLU A 187 -21.51 10.73 -3.14
C GLU A 187 -22.80 9.90 -2.86
N VAL A 188 -22.71 9.05 -1.82
CA VAL A 188 -23.91 8.36 -1.31
C VAL A 188 -24.92 9.39 -0.83
N GLU A 189 -26.19 9.19 -1.18
CA GLU A 189 -27.28 10.11 -0.82
C GLU A 189 -27.24 10.47 0.68
N ASN A 190 -27.23 11.76 0.98
CA ASN A 190 -27.16 12.36 2.30
C ASN A 190 -25.84 12.21 3.07
N TYR A 191 -24.80 11.53 2.56
CA TYR A 191 -23.56 11.30 3.29
C TYR A 191 -22.95 12.62 3.81
N GLY A 192 -22.68 13.58 2.92
CA GLY A 192 -22.09 14.87 3.31
C GLY A 192 -22.98 15.71 4.24
N ALA A 193 -24.31 15.63 4.10
CA ALA A 193 -25.23 16.33 5.01
C ALA A 193 -25.26 15.70 6.42
N ILE A 194 -25.07 14.40 6.52
CA ILE A 194 -24.92 13.69 7.80
C ILE A 194 -23.58 14.05 8.44
N GLU A 195 -22.48 13.99 7.69
CA GLU A 195 -21.15 14.39 8.15
C GLU A 195 -21.10 15.83 8.66
N ALA A 196 -21.89 16.73 8.02
CA ALA A 196 -22.06 18.11 8.47
C ALA A 196 -23.02 18.26 9.68
N GLY A 197 -23.63 17.18 10.16
CA GLY A 197 -24.61 17.21 11.26
C GLY A 197 -25.98 17.80 10.87
N GLU A 198 -26.28 17.92 9.58
CA GLU A 198 -27.51 18.52 9.06
C GLU A 198 -28.67 17.50 8.91
N LYS A 199 -28.34 16.22 8.82
CA LYS A 199 -29.31 15.12 8.68
C LYS A 199 -29.00 13.97 9.65
N PRO A 200 -30.05 13.19 10.03
CA PRO A 200 -29.85 12.05 10.91
C PRO A 200 -29.24 10.85 10.17
N LEU A 201 -28.54 9.97 10.89
CA LEU A 201 -27.82 8.79 10.37
C LEU A 201 -28.73 7.83 9.58
N ASP A 202 -29.98 7.67 9.99
CA ASP A 202 -30.96 6.79 9.34
C ASP A 202 -31.45 7.31 7.98
N SER A 203 -31.08 8.54 7.60
CA SER A 203 -31.35 9.10 6.26
C SER A 203 -30.28 8.77 5.23
N LEU A 204 -29.20 8.05 5.62
CA LEU A 204 -28.12 7.66 4.72
C LEU A 204 -28.64 6.77 3.57
N GLY A 205 -28.21 7.04 2.34
CA GLY A 205 -28.55 6.27 1.15
C GLY A 205 -27.96 4.85 1.10
N VAL A 206 -27.70 4.22 2.26
CA VAL A 206 -27.28 2.82 2.37
C VAL A 206 -28.32 2.07 3.20
N THR A 207 -28.97 1.08 2.59
CA THR A 207 -30.10 0.37 3.21
C THR A 207 -30.01 -1.14 3.01
N ALA A 208 -30.55 -1.89 3.96
CA ALA A 208 -30.76 -3.33 3.85
C ALA A 208 -32.24 -3.58 3.51
N SER A 209 -32.52 -4.15 2.32
CA SER A 209 -33.89 -4.55 1.94
C SER A 209 -34.32 -5.82 2.67
N ASP A 210 -33.35 -6.68 2.97
CA ASP A 210 -33.45 -7.89 3.78
C ASP A 210 -32.03 -8.22 4.31
N ASP A 211 -31.86 -9.34 5.00
CA ASP A 211 -30.58 -9.72 5.63
C ASP A 211 -29.43 -9.87 4.63
N ASN A 212 -29.71 -10.17 3.37
CA ASN A 212 -28.70 -10.45 2.34
C ASN A 212 -28.64 -9.42 1.21
N THR A 213 -29.52 -8.42 1.19
CA THR A 213 -29.59 -7.44 0.11
C THR A 213 -29.24 -6.05 0.61
N LEU A 214 -28.07 -5.56 0.22
CA LEU A 214 -27.56 -4.22 0.54
C LEU A 214 -27.72 -3.30 -0.67
N VAL A 215 -28.32 -2.13 -0.47
CA VAL A 215 -28.58 -1.16 -1.53
C VAL A 215 -27.91 0.17 -1.22
N PHE A 216 -27.18 0.70 -2.20
CA PHE A 216 -26.60 2.03 -2.20
C PHE A 216 -27.37 2.92 -3.17
N GLN A 217 -27.77 4.09 -2.70
CA GLN A 217 -28.33 5.16 -3.51
C GLN A 217 -27.32 6.30 -3.59
N LEU A 218 -26.94 6.69 -4.81
CA LEU A 218 -25.92 7.71 -5.08
C LEU A 218 -26.57 8.97 -5.69
N ASP A 219 -25.94 10.12 -5.44
CA ASP A 219 -26.35 11.39 -6.05
C ASP A 219 -25.90 11.48 -7.52
N THR A 220 -24.76 10.85 -7.87
CA THR A 220 -24.18 10.85 -9.22
C THR A 220 -23.93 9.44 -9.75
N PRO A 221 -23.90 9.24 -11.09
CA PRO A 221 -23.51 7.97 -11.69
C PRO A 221 -22.09 7.56 -11.30
N ALA A 222 -21.88 6.32 -10.86
CA ALA A 222 -20.57 5.82 -10.47
C ALA A 222 -20.34 4.38 -10.98
N PRO A 223 -19.77 4.18 -12.17
CA PRO A 223 -19.48 2.85 -12.72
C PRO A 223 -18.41 2.07 -11.94
N TYR A 224 -17.63 2.77 -11.14
CA TYR A 224 -16.50 2.24 -10.37
C TYR A 224 -16.86 1.72 -8.98
N VAL A 225 -18.14 1.74 -8.59
CA VAL A 225 -18.60 1.31 -7.25
C VAL A 225 -18.05 -0.06 -6.83
N PRO A 226 -18.02 -1.11 -7.67
CA PRO A 226 -17.47 -2.40 -7.23
C PRO A 226 -15.99 -2.31 -6.82
N GLY A 227 -15.16 -1.61 -7.58
CA GLY A 227 -13.75 -1.36 -7.25
C GLY A 227 -13.55 -0.46 -6.02
N PHE A 228 -14.49 0.46 -5.79
CA PHE A 228 -14.51 1.31 -4.60
C PHE A 228 -14.78 0.49 -3.32
N MET A 229 -15.59 -0.57 -3.41
CA MET A 229 -15.98 -1.42 -2.27
C MET A 229 -14.88 -2.37 -1.78
N MET A 230 -13.65 -2.24 -2.26
CA MET A 230 -12.49 -2.93 -1.66
C MET A 230 -12.21 -2.47 -0.23
N TYR A 231 -12.62 -1.27 0.12
CA TYR A 231 -12.71 -0.77 1.49
C TYR A 231 -14.15 -0.96 2.03
N GLY A 232 -14.32 -0.75 3.30
CA GLY A 232 -15.65 -0.86 3.92
C GLY A 232 -15.95 -2.25 4.46
N SER A 233 -14.93 -2.89 5.07
CA SER A 233 -15.13 -4.09 5.90
C SER A 233 -16.13 -3.81 7.00
N PRO A 234 -17.13 -4.70 7.22
CA PRO A 234 -18.17 -4.46 8.20
C PRO A 234 -17.63 -4.66 9.62
N LEU A 235 -18.13 -3.84 10.53
CA LEU A 235 -18.10 -4.13 11.95
C LEU A 235 -19.20 -5.15 12.29
N ALA A 236 -18.91 -6.08 13.19
CA ALA A 236 -19.93 -6.97 13.74
C ALA A 236 -20.88 -6.14 14.62
N LYS A 237 -22.03 -5.74 14.07
CA LYS A 237 -22.95 -4.82 14.70
C LYS A 237 -23.31 -5.25 16.13
N HIS A 238 -23.68 -6.53 16.33
CA HIS A 238 -24.08 -7.08 17.62
C HIS A 238 -22.98 -7.00 18.68
N VAL A 239 -21.70 -7.13 18.27
CA VAL A 239 -20.55 -7.02 19.18
C VAL A 239 -20.15 -5.57 19.40
N ALA A 240 -20.20 -4.75 18.33
CA ALA A 240 -19.88 -3.33 18.41
C ALA A 240 -20.88 -2.55 19.29
N GLU A 241 -22.15 -2.93 19.28
CA GLU A 241 -23.18 -2.36 20.17
C GLU A 241 -22.97 -2.73 21.64
N GLU A 242 -22.39 -3.91 21.94
CA GLU A 242 -22.13 -4.37 23.30
C GLU A 242 -20.77 -3.87 23.86
N HIS A 243 -19.71 -3.92 23.04
CA HIS A 243 -18.33 -3.70 23.46
C HIS A 243 -17.67 -2.45 22.87
N GLY A 244 -18.37 -1.73 22.00
CA GLY A 244 -17.83 -0.60 21.24
C GLY A 244 -17.09 -1.03 19.96
N PRO A 245 -16.75 -0.08 19.07
CA PRO A 245 -16.19 -0.37 17.74
C PRO A 245 -14.76 -0.97 17.76
N THR A 246 -14.07 -0.87 18.90
CA THR A 246 -12.72 -1.45 19.09
C THR A 246 -12.75 -2.85 19.70
N TYR A 247 -13.87 -3.57 19.60
CA TYR A 247 -14.06 -4.92 20.16
C TYR A 247 -12.99 -5.91 19.71
N SER A 248 -12.47 -5.75 18.48
CA SER A 248 -11.44 -6.62 17.90
C SER A 248 -10.03 -6.39 18.45
N ASN A 249 -9.82 -5.36 19.29
CA ASN A 249 -8.53 -5.12 19.92
C ASN A 249 -8.19 -6.10 21.07
N LYS A 250 -9.12 -6.98 21.43
CA LYS A 250 -8.94 -7.95 22.51
C LYS A 250 -9.42 -9.32 22.04
N PRO A 251 -8.62 -10.40 22.28
CA PRO A 251 -9.03 -11.74 21.91
C PRO A 251 -10.40 -12.17 22.47
N GLU A 252 -10.72 -11.72 23.69
CA GLU A 252 -11.95 -12.11 24.39
C GLU A 252 -13.22 -11.53 23.78
N THR A 253 -13.11 -10.43 23.03
CA THR A 253 -14.26 -9.77 22.41
C THR A 253 -14.20 -9.81 20.88
N THR A 254 -13.09 -10.29 20.30
CA THR A 254 -12.93 -10.39 18.85
C THR A 254 -13.87 -11.43 18.25
N VAL A 255 -14.59 -11.04 17.21
CA VAL A 255 -15.25 -11.95 16.27
C VAL A 255 -14.75 -11.65 14.88
N SER A 256 -14.75 -12.65 14.00
CA SER A 256 -14.25 -12.50 12.63
C SER A 256 -15.09 -13.29 11.64
N SER A 257 -15.40 -12.70 10.49
CA SER A 257 -15.96 -13.41 9.35
C SER A 257 -14.89 -13.85 8.33
N THR A 258 -13.61 -13.53 8.59
CA THR A 258 -12.46 -13.94 7.78
C THR A 258 -11.85 -15.26 8.31
N PRO A 259 -10.91 -15.88 7.56
CA PRO A 259 -10.26 -17.12 8.02
C PRO A 259 -9.48 -16.99 9.32
N TRP A 260 -9.17 -15.79 9.77
CA TRP A 260 -8.33 -15.59 10.94
C TRP A 260 -9.06 -14.79 12.02
N ILE A 261 -8.67 -15.06 13.28
CA ILE A 261 -9.12 -14.36 14.47
C ILE A 261 -7.91 -13.95 15.31
N LEU A 262 -8.01 -12.83 16.02
CA LEU A 262 -6.95 -12.37 16.89
C LEU A 262 -6.74 -13.36 18.03
N LYS A 263 -5.51 -13.89 18.13
CA LYS A 263 -5.07 -14.75 19.24
C LYS A 263 -4.48 -13.95 20.39
N GLU A 264 -3.58 -13.01 20.07
CA GLU A 264 -3.00 -12.09 21.03
C GLU A 264 -2.54 -10.79 20.36
N TRP A 265 -2.52 -9.73 21.13
CA TRP A 265 -1.91 -8.45 20.76
C TRP A 265 -1.03 -7.98 21.90
N ILE A 266 0.28 -8.00 21.69
CA ILE A 266 1.27 -7.51 22.65
C ILE A 266 1.76 -6.14 22.17
N PRO A 267 1.42 -5.06 22.92
CA PRO A 267 1.77 -3.70 22.54
C PRO A 267 3.25 -3.51 22.20
N ASN A 268 3.54 -2.77 21.12
CA ASN A 268 4.87 -2.50 20.59
C ASN A 268 5.70 -3.74 20.20
N GLN A 269 5.09 -4.91 20.10
CA GLN A 269 5.75 -6.14 19.69
C GLN A 269 5.07 -6.79 18.50
N HIS A 270 3.83 -7.25 18.66
CA HIS A 270 3.12 -7.95 17.58
C HIS A 270 1.62 -8.12 17.85
N ALA A 271 0.88 -8.41 16.77
CA ALA A 271 -0.42 -9.07 16.80
C ALA A 271 -0.28 -10.46 16.16
N GLU A 272 -0.79 -11.50 16.82
CA GLU A 272 -0.79 -12.88 16.34
C GLU A 272 -2.21 -13.33 16.06
N PHE A 273 -2.38 -14.04 14.94
CA PHE A 273 -3.67 -14.50 14.46
C PHE A 273 -3.65 -16.03 14.30
N GLU A 274 -4.77 -16.64 14.66
CA GLU A 274 -5.02 -18.07 14.57
C GLU A 274 -6.23 -18.38 13.68
N PRO A 275 -6.44 -19.66 13.26
CA PRO A 275 -7.56 -20.01 12.41
C PRO A 275 -8.92 -19.75 13.07
N ASN A 276 -9.81 -19.09 12.35
CA ASN A 276 -11.23 -19.08 12.65
C ASN A 276 -11.82 -20.44 12.26
N LEU A 277 -11.99 -21.36 13.21
CA LEU A 277 -12.50 -22.71 12.94
C LEU A 277 -13.98 -22.74 12.55
N ASN A 278 -14.70 -21.61 12.72
CA ASN A 278 -16.08 -21.45 12.29
C ASN A 278 -16.19 -20.71 10.94
N TYR A 279 -15.06 -20.51 10.25
CA TYR A 279 -15.05 -19.83 8.96
C TYR A 279 -15.86 -20.59 7.92
N THR A 280 -16.81 -19.90 7.28
CA THR A 280 -17.75 -20.45 6.29
C THR A 280 -17.56 -19.85 4.88
N GLY A 281 -16.65 -18.86 4.75
CA GLY A 281 -16.42 -18.18 3.47
C GLY A 281 -15.75 -19.07 2.42
N LYS A 282 -15.76 -18.60 1.17
CA LYS A 282 -15.29 -19.35 -0.01
C LYS A 282 -13.80 -19.16 -0.31
N LEU A 283 -13.18 -18.11 0.21
CA LEU A 283 -11.75 -17.84 0.02
C LEU A 283 -10.94 -18.62 1.07
N LEU A 284 -10.38 -19.76 0.69
CA LEU A 284 -9.65 -20.62 1.61
C LEU A 284 -8.14 -20.32 1.54
N PRO A 285 -7.49 -19.85 2.61
CA PRO A 285 -6.05 -19.60 2.62
C PRO A 285 -5.24 -20.90 2.75
N TYR A 286 -3.96 -20.87 2.36
CA TYR A 286 -3.00 -21.92 2.70
C TYR A 286 -2.45 -21.77 4.12
N ILE A 287 -2.17 -20.53 4.53
CA ILE A 287 -1.61 -20.20 5.85
C ILE A 287 -2.71 -20.26 6.91
N GLU A 288 -2.46 -21.03 7.96
CA GLU A 288 -3.37 -21.12 9.11
C GLU A 288 -3.10 -20.04 10.15
N ASN A 289 -1.82 -19.70 10.38
CA ASN A 289 -1.41 -18.78 11.41
C ASN A 289 -0.45 -17.73 10.85
N PHE A 290 -0.57 -16.50 11.34
CA PHE A 290 0.42 -15.49 11.02
C PHE A 290 0.63 -14.51 12.18
N LYS A 291 1.75 -13.79 12.11
CA LYS A 291 2.14 -12.78 13.08
C LYS A 291 2.52 -11.49 12.38
N ALA A 292 1.87 -10.39 12.74
CA ALA A 292 2.24 -9.04 12.37
C ALA A 292 3.22 -8.48 13.42
N VAL A 293 4.49 -8.35 13.07
CA VAL A 293 5.56 -7.90 13.97
C VAL A 293 5.78 -6.41 13.79
N TYR A 294 5.75 -5.65 14.87
CA TYR A 294 5.95 -4.20 14.85
C TYR A 294 7.44 -3.83 14.96
N GLY A 295 7.86 -2.82 14.24
CA GLY A 295 9.21 -2.27 14.36
C GLY A 295 9.78 -1.70 13.07
N GLU A 296 10.68 -0.73 13.26
CA GLU A 296 11.36 -0.02 12.17
C GLU A 296 12.57 -0.77 11.61
N ARG A 297 13.18 -1.70 12.38
CA ARG A 297 14.37 -2.46 12.00
C ARG A 297 14.05 -3.70 11.16
N LYS A 298 13.18 -3.56 10.19
CA LYS A 298 12.67 -4.65 9.37
C LYS A 298 13.77 -5.39 8.58
N PHE A 299 14.77 -4.69 8.08
CA PHE A 299 15.86 -5.29 7.29
C PHE A 299 16.70 -6.25 8.13
N ASP A 300 17.16 -5.82 9.32
CA ASP A 300 17.91 -6.68 10.25
C ASP A 300 17.09 -7.90 10.70
N ALA A 301 15.81 -7.71 11.03
CA ALA A 301 14.90 -8.78 11.42
C ALA A 301 14.69 -9.80 10.29
N TYR A 302 14.60 -9.33 9.04
CA TYR A 302 14.56 -10.19 7.87
C TYR A 302 15.84 -11.01 7.73
N LEU A 303 17.02 -10.39 7.84
CA LEU A 303 18.30 -11.09 7.78
C LEU A 303 18.42 -12.15 8.90
N ALA A 304 17.95 -11.84 10.10
CA ALA A 304 17.95 -12.75 11.25
C ALA A 304 16.91 -13.90 11.13
N GLY A 305 16.00 -13.88 10.14
CA GLY A 305 14.93 -14.89 10.00
C GLY A 305 13.76 -14.68 10.94
N GLU A 306 13.65 -13.49 11.52
CA GLU A 306 12.51 -13.08 12.34
C GLU A 306 11.29 -12.68 11.51
N LEU A 307 11.52 -12.32 10.24
CA LEU A 307 10.51 -11.96 9.26
C LEU A 307 10.65 -12.79 7.99
N ASP A 308 9.54 -13.14 7.38
CA ASP A 308 9.49 -13.91 6.14
C ASP A 308 9.43 -12.99 4.90
N THR A 309 8.91 -11.78 5.08
CA THR A 309 8.80 -10.75 4.04
C THR A 309 8.90 -9.35 4.65
N ILE A 310 9.46 -8.43 3.87
CA ILE A 310 9.52 -7.00 4.20
C ILE A 310 9.35 -6.15 2.95
N SER A 311 8.87 -4.91 3.13
CA SER A 311 8.77 -3.91 2.06
C SER A 311 9.63 -2.68 2.39
N GLY A 312 10.18 -2.02 1.34
CA GLY A 312 10.87 -0.73 1.49
C GLY A 312 9.95 0.39 2.04
N PRO A 313 10.48 1.60 2.15
CA PRO A 313 11.82 2.00 1.72
C PRO A 313 12.92 1.34 2.56
N PHE A 314 14.04 1.05 1.93
CA PHE A 314 15.26 0.63 2.62
C PHE A 314 16.19 1.83 2.80
N THR A 315 16.98 1.83 3.87
CA THR A 315 18.00 2.87 4.06
C THR A 315 19.07 2.76 2.97
N PRO A 316 19.84 3.82 2.66
CA PRO A 316 20.95 3.73 1.71
C PRO A 316 21.97 2.63 2.07
N ALA A 317 22.19 2.38 3.36
CA ALA A 317 23.07 1.31 3.82
C ALA A 317 22.49 -0.08 3.57
N ASP A 318 21.17 -0.26 3.78
CA ASP A 318 20.48 -1.52 3.49
C ASP A 318 20.48 -1.80 1.98
N GLN A 319 20.29 -0.75 1.17
CA GLN A 319 20.31 -0.85 -0.28
C GLN A 319 21.70 -1.25 -0.78
N GLU A 320 22.78 -0.61 -0.29
CA GLU A 320 24.15 -0.98 -0.61
C GLU A 320 24.46 -2.43 -0.20
N PHE A 321 23.99 -2.85 0.97
CA PHE A 321 24.15 -4.23 1.43
C PHE A 321 23.42 -5.22 0.51
N LEU A 322 22.17 -4.91 0.14
CA LEU A 322 21.34 -5.72 -0.75
C LEU A 322 22.00 -5.89 -2.12
N GLU A 323 22.49 -4.80 -2.72
CA GLU A 323 23.12 -4.81 -4.06
C GLU A 323 24.43 -5.60 -4.11
N ASN A 324 25.13 -5.73 -3.00
CA ASN A 324 26.39 -6.47 -2.89
C ASN A 324 26.20 -7.96 -2.53
N ASP A 325 24.98 -8.44 -2.31
CA ASP A 325 24.66 -9.84 -1.99
C ASP A 325 23.75 -10.46 -3.05
N GLU A 326 24.34 -11.22 -3.99
CA GLU A 326 23.60 -11.89 -5.09
C GLU A 326 22.48 -12.80 -4.57
N LYS A 327 22.68 -13.47 -3.42
CA LYS A 327 21.67 -14.34 -2.83
C LYS A 327 20.50 -13.52 -2.30
N LEU A 328 20.78 -12.39 -1.67
CA LEU A 328 19.75 -11.50 -1.17
C LEU A 328 19.02 -10.79 -2.32
N MET A 329 19.76 -10.36 -3.34
CA MET A 329 19.17 -9.81 -4.57
C MET A 329 18.22 -10.77 -5.26
N SER A 330 18.48 -12.08 -5.22
CA SER A 330 17.56 -13.08 -5.79
C SER A 330 16.23 -13.23 -5.03
N GLN A 331 16.12 -12.63 -3.86
CA GLN A 331 14.90 -12.62 -3.04
C GLN A 331 14.05 -11.35 -3.25
N ARG A 332 14.59 -10.43 -4.05
CA ARG A 332 13.96 -9.14 -4.31
C ARG A 332 12.76 -9.27 -5.25
N GLY A 333 11.71 -8.54 -4.94
CA GLY A 333 10.58 -8.24 -5.81
C GLY A 333 10.41 -6.73 -5.95
N LEU A 334 9.86 -6.30 -7.09
CA LEU A 334 9.49 -4.91 -7.35
C LEU A 334 7.98 -4.80 -7.45
N SER A 335 7.42 -3.76 -6.87
CA SER A 335 5.99 -3.49 -6.88
C SER A 335 5.73 -2.01 -7.19
N PRO A 336 4.65 -1.67 -7.93
CA PRO A 336 4.26 -0.29 -8.15
C PRO A 336 3.69 0.38 -6.90
N GLY A 337 3.62 -0.32 -5.78
CA GLY A 337 2.97 0.19 -4.59
C GLY A 337 1.48 0.49 -4.81
N ASP A 338 1.02 1.63 -4.33
CA ASP A 338 -0.31 2.17 -4.60
C ASP A 338 -0.37 2.99 -5.91
N PHE A 339 0.48 2.65 -6.88
CA PHE A 339 0.60 3.37 -8.15
C PHE A 339 0.81 4.88 -7.95
N ARG A 340 1.67 5.23 -7.01
CA ARG A 340 1.91 6.62 -6.60
C ARG A 340 2.80 7.36 -7.59
N THR A 341 2.31 8.52 -8.05
CA THR A 341 3.07 9.46 -8.87
C THR A 341 3.36 10.73 -8.07
N HIS A 342 4.62 11.15 -8.07
CA HIS A 342 5.07 12.44 -7.57
C HIS A 342 5.02 13.47 -8.68
N TYR A 343 4.56 14.68 -8.34
CA TYR A 343 4.39 15.77 -9.29
C TYR A 343 4.53 17.14 -8.61
N LEU A 344 4.74 18.15 -9.44
CA LEU A 344 4.77 19.53 -8.97
C LEU A 344 3.39 20.16 -9.10
N PHE A 345 2.89 20.69 -8.02
CA PHE A 345 1.68 21.49 -7.91
C PHE A 345 2.00 22.96 -8.15
N PHE A 346 1.07 23.67 -8.77
CA PHE A 346 1.08 25.11 -8.97
C PHE A 346 -0.23 25.71 -8.48
N ASP A 347 -0.19 26.95 -7.96
CA ASP A 347 -1.39 27.77 -7.86
C ASP A 347 -1.67 28.41 -9.23
N PHE A 348 -2.66 27.87 -9.93
CA PHE A 348 -3.03 28.27 -11.28
C PHE A 348 -3.76 29.62 -11.36
N GLN A 349 -4.19 30.18 -10.23
CA GLN A 349 -4.93 31.44 -10.15
C GLN A 349 -4.00 32.63 -9.90
N SER A 350 -2.73 32.39 -9.64
CA SER A 350 -1.73 33.41 -9.31
C SER A 350 -0.62 33.46 -10.34
N GLU A 351 -0.16 34.71 -10.65
CA GLU A 351 1.09 34.90 -11.39
C GLU A 351 2.26 34.23 -10.63
N PRO A 352 3.18 33.55 -11.32
CA PRO A 352 3.30 33.44 -12.78
C PRO A 352 2.68 32.17 -13.37
N PHE A 353 1.98 31.34 -12.58
CA PHE A 353 1.51 30.02 -13.00
C PHE A 353 0.14 30.03 -13.67
N ASP A 354 -0.55 31.16 -13.73
CA ASP A 354 -1.71 31.41 -14.59
C ASP A 354 -1.34 31.35 -16.09
N ASP A 355 -0.06 31.63 -16.43
CA ASP A 355 0.44 31.50 -17.80
C ASP A 355 0.89 30.06 -18.12
N VAL A 356 0.21 29.41 -19.05
CA VAL A 356 0.52 28.05 -19.50
C VAL A 356 1.96 27.90 -20.05
N ARG A 357 2.52 28.98 -20.65
CA ARG A 357 3.90 28.96 -21.16
C ARG A 357 4.92 28.79 -20.05
N VAL A 358 4.67 29.39 -18.88
CA VAL A 358 5.50 29.23 -17.69
C VAL A 358 5.44 27.79 -17.21
N ARG A 359 4.24 27.21 -17.09
CA ARG A 359 4.07 25.81 -16.66
C ARG A 359 4.74 24.82 -17.62
N GLN A 360 4.57 25.04 -18.93
CA GLN A 360 5.24 24.26 -19.96
C GLN A 360 6.77 24.40 -19.92
N ALA A 361 7.28 25.58 -19.59
CA ALA A 361 8.71 25.80 -19.40
C ALA A 361 9.25 24.98 -18.22
N PHE A 362 8.54 24.97 -17.10
CA PHE A 362 8.89 24.16 -15.94
C PHE A 362 8.92 22.67 -16.28
N ALA A 363 7.88 22.16 -16.98
CA ALA A 363 7.80 20.77 -17.38
C ALA A 363 8.98 20.34 -18.26
N LYS A 364 9.40 21.23 -19.21
CA LYS A 364 10.50 20.97 -20.13
C LYS A 364 11.89 21.28 -19.56
N ALA A 365 11.97 22.01 -18.44
CA ALA A 365 13.23 22.32 -17.77
C ALA A 365 13.75 21.17 -16.87
N ILE A 366 12.92 20.17 -16.59
CA ILE A 366 13.24 19.08 -15.65
C ILE A 366 13.62 17.81 -16.42
N ASP A 367 14.91 17.43 -16.33
CA ASP A 367 15.43 16.15 -16.80
C ASP A 367 15.17 15.08 -15.73
N ARG A 368 14.04 14.40 -15.87
CA ARG A 368 13.57 13.38 -14.95
C ARG A 368 14.50 12.17 -14.90
N GLU A 369 14.98 11.75 -16.07
CA GLU A 369 15.87 10.59 -16.19
C GLU A 369 17.19 10.85 -15.44
N SER A 370 17.73 12.06 -15.54
CA SER A 370 18.92 12.45 -14.79
C SER A 370 18.68 12.41 -13.28
N ILE A 371 17.52 12.87 -12.80
CA ILE A 371 17.19 12.83 -11.37
C ILE A 371 17.00 11.40 -10.88
N ILE A 372 16.29 10.57 -11.65
CA ILE A 372 16.13 9.15 -11.31
C ILE A 372 17.50 8.48 -11.22
N ASN A 373 18.35 8.62 -12.25
CA ASN A 373 19.64 7.93 -12.30
C ASN A 373 20.65 8.38 -11.23
N ASN A 374 20.57 9.64 -10.77
CA ASN A 374 21.59 10.21 -9.88
C ASN A 374 21.11 10.47 -8.44
N VAL A 375 19.80 10.45 -8.19
CA VAL A 375 19.22 10.80 -6.88
C VAL A 375 18.27 9.74 -6.36
N VAL A 376 17.26 9.34 -7.15
CA VAL A 376 16.22 8.41 -6.70
C VAL A 376 16.72 6.96 -6.77
N GLY A 377 17.51 6.63 -7.79
CA GLY A 377 17.84 5.27 -8.17
C GLY A 377 16.76 4.65 -9.07
N SER A 378 17.20 3.87 -10.06
CA SER A 378 16.28 3.19 -11.00
C SER A 378 15.39 2.15 -10.34
N GLU A 379 15.73 1.74 -9.13
CA GLU A 379 14.98 0.76 -8.33
C GLU A 379 14.06 1.41 -7.30
N GLY A 380 14.18 2.73 -7.10
CA GLY A 380 13.30 3.53 -6.25
C GLY A 380 12.25 4.32 -7.02
N GLY A 381 12.36 4.37 -8.35
CA GLY A 381 11.40 5.12 -9.15
C GLY A 381 11.64 5.05 -10.65
N GLU A 382 10.62 5.43 -11.40
CA GLU A 382 10.66 5.57 -12.85
C GLU A 382 10.16 6.96 -13.26
N PRO A 383 10.73 7.57 -14.33
CA PRO A 383 10.30 8.87 -14.80
C PRO A 383 8.86 8.83 -15.32
N ARG A 384 8.06 9.85 -15.00
CA ARG A 384 6.65 9.98 -15.42
C ARG A 384 6.38 11.30 -16.11
N TYR A 385 5.45 11.23 -17.07
CA TYR A 385 4.99 12.35 -17.89
C TYR A 385 3.46 12.53 -17.80
N GLY A 386 2.80 11.73 -16.97
CA GLY A 386 1.38 11.74 -16.63
C GLY A 386 1.16 11.12 -15.28
N ILE A 387 -0.06 11.27 -14.75
CA ILE A 387 -0.40 10.83 -13.38
C ILE A 387 -0.59 9.32 -13.28
N LEU A 388 -1.15 8.65 -14.32
CA LEU A 388 -1.38 7.22 -14.30
C LEU A 388 -0.12 6.45 -14.71
N ILE A 389 0.18 5.42 -13.96
CA ILE A 389 1.34 4.54 -14.16
C ILE A 389 0.96 3.40 -15.13
N PRO A 390 1.83 2.97 -16.03
CA PRO A 390 1.61 1.79 -16.86
C PRO A 390 1.21 0.56 -16.02
N GLY A 391 0.20 -0.16 -16.49
CA GLY A 391 -0.41 -1.27 -15.77
C GLY A 391 -1.63 -0.90 -14.93
N PHE A 392 -1.86 0.37 -14.63
CA PHE A 392 -3.14 0.83 -14.11
C PHE A 392 -4.18 0.91 -15.24
N PRO A 393 -5.47 0.59 -14.98
CA PRO A 393 -6.51 0.69 -16.01
C PRO A 393 -6.55 2.06 -16.69
N ASP A 394 -6.69 2.07 -18.00
CA ASP A 394 -6.77 3.26 -18.84
C ASP A 394 -5.52 4.18 -18.82
N ALA A 395 -4.37 3.71 -18.33
CA ALA A 395 -3.15 4.49 -18.35
C ALA A 395 -2.72 4.79 -19.81
N ALA A 396 -2.46 6.07 -20.12
CA ALA A 396 -1.88 6.46 -21.38
C ALA A 396 -0.43 5.97 -21.47
N GLY A 397 -0.02 5.52 -22.66
CA GLY A 397 1.37 5.09 -22.90
C GLY A 397 2.35 6.22 -22.58
N PRO A 398 3.50 5.93 -21.92
CA PRO A 398 4.46 6.95 -21.48
C PRO A 398 5.01 7.79 -22.64
N ASP A 399 5.27 7.19 -23.79
CA ASP A 399 5.76 7.91 -24.98
C ASP A 399 4.76 8.93 -25.49
N LYS A 400 3.46 8.66 -25.36
CA LYS A 400 2.38 9.55 -25.78
C LYS A 400 2.35 10.84 -24.96
N LEU A 401 2.66 10.76 -23.68
CA LEU A 401 2.66 11.92 -22.77
C LEU A 401 4.02 12.63 -22.73
N LYS A 402 5.12 11.91 -22.97
CA LYS A 402 6.49 12.48 -23.05
C LYS A 402 6.62 13.60 -24.08
N GLN A 403 5.87 13.57 -25.18
CA GLN A 403 5.87 14.65 -26.17
C GLN A 403 5.50 16.02 -25.59
N TYR A 404 4.65 16.06 -24.55
CA TYR A 404 4.21 17.31 -23.89
C TYR A 404 5.19 17.78 -22.84
N GLN A 405 5.64 16.89 -21.96
CA GLN A 405 6.43 17.22 -20.77
C GLN A 405 7.87 16.70 -20.78
N GLY A 406 8.35 16.14 -21.91
CA GLY A 406 9.73 15.67 -22.04
C GLY A 406 10.74 16.82 -21.92
N PHE A 407 11.94 16.50 -21.41
CA PHE A 407 13.02 17.44 -21.21
C PHE A 407 13.47 18.09 -22.52
N ASP A 408 13.46 19.42 -22.56
CA ASP A 408 13.98 20.26 -23.66
C ASP A 408 14.33 21.65 -23.11
N ALA A 409 15.56 21.82 -22.65
CA ALA A 409 16.02 23.07 -22.06
C ALA A 409 15.92 24.27 -23.02
N ALA A 410 16.13 24.06 -24.32
CA ALA A 410 16.04 25.14 -25.30
C ALA A 410 14.59 25.61 -25.50
N ALA A 411 13.64 24.68 -25.59
CA ALA A 411 12.22 25.00 -25.63
C ALA A 411 11.75 25.67 -24.32
N ALA A 412 12.23 25.20 -23.16
CA ALA A 412 11.93 25.80 -21.86
C ALA A 412 12.38 27.26 -21.79
N GLN A 413 13.61 27.56 -22.20
CA GLN A 413 14.15 28.94 -22.25
C GLN A 413 13.35 29.83 -23.17
N LYS A 414 12.96 29.30 -24.34
CA LYS A 414 12.13 30.06 -25.29
C LYS A 414 10.76 30.38 -24.69
N LEU A 415 10.10 29.43 -24.05
CA LEU A 415 8.80 29.62 -23.40
C LEU A 415 8.88 30.68 -22.29
N MET A 416 9.94 30.64 -21.46
CA MET A 416 10.17 31.68 -20.44
C MET A 416 10.37 33.05 -21.06
N ALA A 417 11.14 33.16 -22.16
CA ALA A 417 11.34 34.42 -22.86
C ALA A 417 10.03 34.96 -23.48
N ASP A 418 9.23 34.07 -24.10
CA ASP A 418 7.92 34.40 -24.67
C ASP A 418 6.90 34.83 -23.60
N ALA A 419 7.06 34.34 -22.34
CA ALA A 419 6.28 34.73 -21.18
C ALA A 419 6.80 36.03 -20.48
N GLY A 420 7.94 36.58 -20.93
CA GLY A 420 8.52 37.81 -20.37
C GLY A 420 9.63 37.60 -19.34
N TYR A 421 10.06 36.37 -19.09
CA TYR A 421 11.05 35.99 -18.08
C TYR A 421 12.34 35.42 -18.68
N ALA A 422 12.89 36.06 -19.71
CA ALA A 422 14.10 35.61 -20.39
C ALA A 422 15.26 35.36 -19.42
N GLY A 423 15.79 34.13 -19.35
CA GLY A 423 16.85 33.75 -18.42
C GLY A 423 16.46 33.85 -16.92
N GLY A 424 15.18 33.90 -16.59
CA GLY A 424 14.65 34.07 -15.25
C GLY A 424 14.60 35.53 -14.77
N GLU A 425 14.92 36.50 -15.63
CA GLU A 425 14.89 37.91 -15.26
C GLU A 425 13.46 38.34 -14.89
N GLY A 426 13.30 38.98 -13.72
CA GLY A 426 12.01 39.42 -13.21
C GLY A 426 11.10 38.31 -12.67
N PHE A 427 11.50 37.04 -12.77
CA PHE A 427 10.72 35.95 -12.21
C PHE A 427 10.73 36.00 -10.67
N PRO A 428 9.59 35.79 -9.99
CA PRO A 428 9.54 35.80 -8.53
C PRO A 428 10.37 34.70 -7.90
N LYS A 429 10.86 34.91 -6.68
CA LYS A 429 11.44 33.83 -5.89
C LYS A 429 10.33 32.87 -5.48
N LEU A 430 10.57 31.60 -5.68
CA LEU A 430 9.63 30.55 -5.29
C LEU A 430 10.07 29.84 -4.02
N GLU A 431 9.09 29.42 -3.25
CA GLU A 431 9.25 28.44 -2.19
C GLU A 431 8.51 27.16 -2.58
N MET A 432 9.22 26.02 -2.63
CA MET A 432 8.64 24.69 -2.84
C MET A 432 8.30 24.09 -1.49
N ALA A 433 7.02 23.94 -1.22
CA ALA A 433 6.54 23.25 -0.04
C ALA A 433 6.69 21.73 -0.19
N LEU A 434 7.20 21.06 0.84
CA LEU A 434 7.24 19.60 0.99
C LEU A 434 6.48 19.19 2.25
N ARG A 435 5.83 18.01 2.21
CA ARG A 435 5.05 17.47 3.32
C ARG A 435 5.90 16.60 4.24
N GLN A 436 6.78 17.17 5.06
CA GLN A 436 7.63 16.41 6.03
C GLN A 436 8.24 15.14 5.41
N GLU A 437 8.83 15.32 4.23
CA GLU A 437 9.30 14.21 3.41
C GLU A 437 10.66 13.66 3.88
N THR A 438 10.94 12.43 3.47
CA THR A 438 12.21 11.74 3.72
C THR A 438 13.40 12.47 3.07
N GLU A 439 14.61 12.09 3.44
CA GLU A 439 15.84 12.62 2.85
C GLU A 439 15.88 12.44 1.33
N LEU A 440 15.35 11.31 0.83
CA LEU A 440 15.28 11.04 -0.62
C LEU A 440 14.42 12.09 -1.35
N PHE A 441 13.23 12.38 -0.82
CA PHE A 441 12.33 13.36 -1.43
C PHE A 441 12.89 14.78 -1.33
N GLN A 442 13.55 15.11 -0.24
CA GLN A 442 14.25 16.39 -0.09
C GLN A 442 15.40 16.52 -1.11
N ALA A 443 16.17 15.45 -1.34
CA ALA A 443 17.22 15.41 -2.35
C ALA A 443 16.66 15.55 -3.78
N ALA A 444 15.53 14.89 -4.08
CA ALA A 444 14.84 15.03 -5.36
C ALA A 444 14.32 16.46 -5.57
N ALA A 445 13.73 17.08 -4.56
CA ALA A 445 13.29 18.48 -4.62
C ALA A 445 14.45 19.45 -4.83
N ALA A 446 15.61 19.20 -4.19
CA ALA A 446 16.82 19.98 -4.39
C ALA A 446 17.36 19.86 -5.82
N ALA A 447 17.31 18.66 -6.40
CA ALA A 447 17.70 18.42 -7.79
C ALA A 447 16.76 19.15 -8.78
N VAL A 448 15.44 19.14 -8.53
CA VAL A 448 14.46 19.94 -9.30
C VAL A 448 14.79 21.43 -9.22
N ALA A 449 15.00 21.97 -8.01
CA ALA A 449 15.34 23.37 -7.80
C ALA A 449 16.62 23.77 -8.54
N GLN A 450 17.65 22.89 -8.49
CA GLN A 450 18.91 23.10 -9.22
C GLN A 450 18.69 23.13 -10.74
N GLN A 451 17.92 22.21 -11.30
CA GLN A 451 17.64 22.16 -12.73
C GLN A 451 16.83 23.37 -13.20
N LEU A 452 15.83 23.80 -12.46
CA LEU A 452 15.09 25.04 -12.75
C LEU A 452 16.02 26.25 -12.78
N LYS A 453 16.95 26.35 -11.82
CA LYS A 453 17.95 27.42 -11.81
C LYS A 453 18.88 27.36 -13.03
N GLN A 454 19.39 26.18 -13.34
CA GLN A 454 20.34 25.97 -14.45
C GLN A 454 19.70 26.19 -15.82
N ASN A 455 18.50 25.65 -16.02
CA ASN A 455 17.87 25.60 -17.33
C ASN A 455 17.04 26.83 -17.68
N ILE A 456 16.38 27.46 -16.69
CA ILE A 456 15.49 28.61 -16.93
C ILE A 456 15.73 29.80 -16.01
N GLY A 457 16.75 29.75 -15.14
CA GLY A 457 17.15 30.86 -14.28
C GLY A 457 16.27 31.08 -13.06
N VAL A 458 15.35 30.17 -12.72
CA VAL A 458 14.40 30.34 -11.61
C VAL A 458 15.03 29.87 -10.29
N ASP A 459 15.00 30.75 -9.28
CA ASP A 459 15.45 30.43 -7.92
C ASP A 459 14.31 29.83 -7.09
N VAL A 460 14.53 28.63 -6.53
CA VAL A 460 13.59 27.92 -5.68
C VAL A 460 14.23 27.61 -4.34
N THR A 461 13.57 27.97 -3.24
CA THR A 461 13.90 27.53 -1.88
C THR A 461 12.98 26.38 -1.47
N ILE A 462 13.44 25.50 -0.59
CA ILE A 462 12.67 24.35 -0.14
C ILE A 462 12.20 24.58 1.29
N ASN A 463 10.91 24.37 1.54
CA ASN A 463 10.29 24.43 2.86
C ASN A 463 9.66 23.08 3.20
N ASN A 464 10.31 22.30 4.11
CA ASN A 464 9.80 21.02 4.58
C ASN A 464 8.87 21.24 5.76
N MET A 465 7.56 21.28 5.51
CA MET A 465 6.50 21.62 6.45
C MET A 465 5.98 20.37 7.16
N ASP A 466 5.47 20.54 8.40
CA ASP A 466 4.71 19.47 9.04
C ASP A 466 3.45 19.13 8.23
N ARG A 467 3.02 17.86 8.31
CA ARG A 467 1.92 17.31 7.48
C ARG A 467 0.63 18.12 7.61
N LYS A 468 0.28 18.55 8.82
CA LYS A 468 -0.99 19.26 9.07
C LYS A 468 -0.99 20.64 8.40
N THR A 469 0.08 21.40 8.59
CA THR A 469 0.26 22.73 7.98
C THR A 469 0.29 22.63 6.45
N TYR A 470 1.04 21.64 5.92
CA TYR A 470 1.10 21.41 4.47
C TYR A 470 -0.27 21.07 3.87
N MET A 471 -1.02 20.16 4.51
CA MET A 471 -2.34 19.76 3.99
C MET A 471 -3.38 20.86 4.10
N ALA A 472 -3.33 21.68 5.16
CA ALA A 472 -4.17 22.87 5.28
C ALA A 472 -3.86 23.85 4.13
N GLY A 473 -2.60 24.23 3.93
CA GLY A 473 -2.20 25.15 2.87
C GLY A 473 -2.55 24.66 1.46
N LEU A 474 -2.44 23.33 1.23
CA LEU A 474 -2.82 22.74 -0.06
C LEU A 474 -4.35 22.79 -0.30
N ASN A 475 -5.16 22.51 0.73
CA ASN A 475 -6.62 22.48 0.61
C ASN A 475 -7.25 23.90 0.61
N GLU A 476 -6.61 24.86 1.26
CA GLU A 476 -7.06 26.25 1.34
C GLU A 476 -6.48 27.13 0.21
N HIS A 477 -5.68 26.54 -0.70
CA HIS A 477 -5.01 27.19 -1.85
C HIS A 477 -3.98 28.25 -1.43
N ASP A 478 -3.36 28.08 -0.25
CA ASP A 478 -2.33 29.01 0.26
C ASP A 478 -0.91 28.66 -0.22
N LEU A 479 -0.71 27.48 -0.85
CA LEU A 479 0.57 27.07 -1.41
C LEU A 479 0.67 27.48 -2.88
N GLN A 480 1.69 28.27 -3.23
CA GLN A 480 1.92 28.69 -4.61
C GLN A 480 2.63 27.59 -5.44
N PHE A 481 3.55 26.85 -4.81
CA PHE A 481 4.33 25.82 -5.47
C PHE A 481 4.69 24.72 -4.48
N ALA A 482 4.45 23.46 -4.84
CA ALA A 482 4.67 22.35 -3.94
C ALA A 482 5.04 21.07 -4.70
N MET A 483 5.72 20.15 -4.03
CA MET A 483 5.82 18.75 -4.48
C MET A 483 4.74 17.94 -3.79
N VAL A 484 3.91 17.29 -4.58
CA VAL A 484 2.74 16.51 -4.16
C VAL A 484 2.90 15.08 -4.67
N SER A 485 2.27 14.13 -4.02
CA SER A 485 2.12 12.78 -4.52
C SER A 485 0.68 12.28 -4.39
N TYR A 486 0.27 11.40 -5.30
CA TYR A 486 -1.03 10.77 -5.25
C TYR A 486 -0.93 9.32 -5.72
N GLY A 487 -1.43 8.40 -4.90
CA GLY A 487 -1.67 7.00 -5.23
C GLY A 487 -3.17 6.75 -5.41
N PHE A 488 -3.56 5.59 -5.90
CA PHE A 488 -4.99 5.31 -6.09
C PHE A 488 -5.71 5.09 -4.76
N ASP A 489 -6.93 5.56 -4.71
CA ASP A 489 -7.88 5.27 -3.62
C ASP A 489 -8.83 4.13 -4.02
N TYR A 490 -9.18 4.04 -5.31
CA TYR A 490 -9.93 2.93 -5.92
C TYR A 490 -9.47 2.70 -7.37
N VAL A 491 -9.64 1.47 -7.87
CA VAL A 491 -9.11 1.07 -9.18
C VAL A 491 -10.04 1.51 -10.31
N ASP A 492 -9.89 2.76 -10.69
CA ASP A 492 -10.48 3.36 -11.89
C ASP A 492 -9.73 4.66 -12.23
N ALA A 493 -9.52 4.94 -13.51
CA ALA A 493 -8.83 6.16 -13.94
C ALA A 493 -9.53 7.44 -13.48
N SER A 494 -10.85 7.40 -13.24
CA SER A 494 -11.61 8.55 -12.72
C SER A 494 -11.13 8.99 -11.33
N ASN A 495 -10.55 8.10 -10.53
CA ASN A 495 -9.93 8.44 -9.26
C ASN A 495 -8.84 9.51 -9.42
N PHE A 496 -7.90 9.25 -10.32
CA PHE A 496 -6.82 10.20 -10.60
C PHE A 496 -7.30 11.45 -11.35
N MET A 497 -8.25 11.31 -12.27
CA MET A 497 -8.80 12.46 -13.00
C MET A 497 -9.61 13.37 -12.08
N GLY A 498 -10.26 12.82 -11.06
CA GLY A 498 -11.01 13.56 -10.04
C GLY A 498 -10.15 14.50 -9.20
N VAL A 499 -8.86 14.22 -9.06
CA VAL A 499 -7.89 15.08 -8.34
C VAL A 499 -7.76 16.46 -9.00
N PHE A 500 -7.92 16.51 -10.33
CA PHE A 500 -7.76 17.72 -11.16
C PHE A 500 -9.09 18.36 -11.57
N LYS A 501 -10.20 18.03 -10.89
CA LYS A 501 -11.49 18.65 -11.16
C LYS A 501 -11.47 20.16 -10.94
N THR A 502 -12.31 20.87 -11.68
CA THR A 502 -12.54 22.31 -11.49
C THR A 502 -12.92 22.61 -10.03
N ASP A 503 -12.39 23.69 -9.48
CA ASP A 503 -12.55 24.11 -8.07
C ASP A 503 -12.15 23.03 -7.05
N GLY A 504 -11.37 22.02 -7.50
CA GLY A 504 -10.77 21.02 -6.62
C GLY A 504 -9.45 21.48 -6.00
N ARG A 505 -8.79 20.57 -5.29
CA ARG A 505 -7.53 20.83 -4.55
C ARG A 505 -6.45 21.54 -5.39
N HIS A 506 -6.37 21.25 -6.70
CA HIS A 506 -5.37 21.84 -7.59
C HIS A 506 -5.81 23.20 -8.16
N ASN A 507 -7.08 23.54 -8.03
CA ASN A 507 -7.65 24.80 -8.56
C ASN A 507 -7.29 25.06 -10.04
N TRP A 508 -7.14 23.98 -10.81
CA TRP A 508 -6.85 24.02 -12.25
C TRP A 508 -8.15 23.96 -13.03
N ASN A 509 -8.47 25.04 -13.74
CA ASN A 509 -9.75 25.19 -14.42
C ASN A 509 -9.55 25.06 -15.93
N ASN A 510 -9.70 23.84 -16.46
CA ASN A 510 -9.73 23.56 -17.89
C ASN A 510 -11.11 23.01 -18.28
N LYS A 511 -11.85 23.82 -19.04
CA LYS A 511 -13.24 23.48 -19.40
C LYS A 511 -13.36 22.21 -20.26
N GLU A 512 -12.42 22.00 -21.22
CA GLU A 512 -12.42 20.79 -22.06
C GLU A 512 -12.21 19.53 -21.20
N PHE A 513 -11.27 19.60 -20.26
CA PHE A 513 -11.02 18.52 -19.32
C PHE A 513 -12.25 18.25 -18.46
N GLU A 514 -12.84 19.29 -17.86
CA GLU A 514 -13.97 19.12 -16.95
C GLU A 514 -15.20 18.54 -17.65
N ASP A 515 -15.56 19.06 -18.84
CA ASP A 515 -16.68 18.53 -19.63
C ASP A 515 -16.47 17.03 -19.95
N LEU A 516 -15.25 16.68 -20.40
CA LEU A 516 -14.91 15.29 -20.74
C LEU A 516 -14.84 14.39 -19.51
N ARG A 517 -14.36 14.91 -18.36
CA ARG A 517 -14.30 14.17 -17.09
C ARG A 517 -15.70 13.80 -16.60
N VAL A 518 -16.61 14.76 -16.61
CA VAL A 518 -18.00 14.53 -16.23
C VAL A 518 -18.68 13.52 -17.17
N GLU A 519 -18.48 13.67 -18.48
CA GLU A 519 -19.01 12.74 -19.47
C GLU A 519 -18.49 11.32 -19.25
N ALA A 520 -17.14 11.15 -19.18
CA ALA A 520 -16.53 9.83 -19.01
C ALA A 520 -16.83 9.20 -17.64
N GLY A 521 -16.97 10.02 -16.59
CA GLY A 521 -17.33 9.57 -15.24
C GLY A 521 -18.74 8.95 -15.17
N ALA A 522 -19.65 9.37 -16.06
CA ALA A 522 -21.02 8.88 -16.13
C ALA A 522 -21.23 7.73 -17.15
N MET A 523 -20.16 7.21 -17.77
CA MET A 523 -20.24 6.13 -18.75
C MET A 523 -19.97 4.77 -18.12
N GLU A 524 -20.65 3.74 -18.62
CA GLU A 524 -20.29 2.34 -18.32
C GLU A 524 -18.84 2.04 -18.79
N LEU A 525 -18.20 1.07 -18.13
CA LEU A 525 -16.88 0.59 -18.51
C LEU A 525 -16.89 0.06 -19.95
N SER A 526 -16.11 0.68 -20.83
CA SER A 526 -16.09 0.40 -22.26
C SER A 526 -14.83 0.97 -22.93
N ASP A 527 -14.50 0.48 -24.12
CA ASP A 527 -13.40 1.03 -24.93
C ASP A 527 -13.58 2.53 -25.23
N GLU A 528 -14.83 2.99 -25.41
CA GLU A 528 -15.13 4.40 -25.64
C GLU A 528 -14.80 5.23 -24.40
N ARG A 529 -15.19 4.77 -23.21
CA ARG A 529 -14.83 5.40 -21.94
C ARG A 529 -13.31 5.43 -21.74
N SER A 530 -12.65 4.30 -21.97
CA SER A 530 -11.19 4.19 -21.90
C SER A 530 -10.49 5.20 -22.80
N ALA A 531 -10.96 5.36 -24.04
CA ALA A 531 -10.41 6.37 -24.95
C ALA A 531 -10.58 7.81 -24.42
N LYS A 532 -11.69 8.11 -23.73
CA LYS A 532 -11.91 9.41 -23.08
C LYS A 532 -11.01 9.60 -21.87
N MET A 533 -10.80 8.57 -21.04
CA MET A 533 -9.86 8.61 -19.90
C MET A 533 -8.42 8.82 -20.35
N ILE A 534 -8.01 8.23 -21.48
CA ILE A 534 -6.71 8.49 -22.09
C ILE A 534 -6.62 9.94 -22.60
N LYS A 535 -7.69 10.45 -23.25
CA LYS A 535 -7.73 11.84 -23.74
C LYS A 535 -7.64 12.86 -22.61
N LEU A 536 -8.24 12.59 -21.44
CA LEU A 536 -8.11 13.43 -20.24
C LEU A 536 -6.65 13.56 -19.81
N GLN A 537 -5.89 12.45 -19.82
CA GLN A 537 -4.46 12.46 -19.48
C GLN A 537 -3.63 13.28 -20.49
N GLU A 538 -4.00 13.27 -21.76
CA GLU A 538 -3.36 14.11 -22.77
C GLU A 538 -3.60 15.60 -22.52
N ILE A 539 -4.87 16.00 -22.29
CA ILE A 539 -5.22 17.40 -21.98
C ILE A 539 -4.48 17.88 -20.73
N LEU A 540 -4.49 17.05 -19.67
CA LEU A 540 -3.82 17.35 -18.40
C LEU A 540 -2.30 17.54 -18.59
N SER A 541 -1.66 16.70 -19.42
CA SER A 541 -0.22 16.77 -19.67
C SER A 541 0.16 17.90 -20.63
N GLU A 542 -0.68 18.21 -21.63
CA GLU A 542 -0.44 19.27 -22.62
C GLU A 542 -0.58 20.68 -22.01
N ASP A 543 -1.65 20.91 -21.25
CA ASP A 543 -1.89 22.19 -20.53
C ASP A 543 -1.07 22.30 -19.25
N VAL A 544 -0.31 21.26 -18.92
CA VAL A 544 0.49 21.18 -17.71
C VAL A 544 -0.31 21.52 -16.47
N GLY A 545 -1.41 20.79 -16.25
CA GLY A 545 -2.17 20.84 -15.00
C GLY A 545 -1.37 20.34 -13.80
N SER A 546 -0.21 19.77 -14.04
CA SER A 546 0.90 19.49 -13.11
C SER A 546 2.12 19.06 -13.90
N VAL A 547 3.31 19.18 -13.31
CA VAL A 547 4.52 18.57 -13.85
C VAL A 547 4.69 17.22 -13.21
N PHE A 548 4.36 16.15 -13.94
CA PHE A 548 4.54 14.78 -13.46
C PHE A 548 6.02 14.43 -13.46
N PHE A 549 6.48 13.77 -12.42
CA PHE A 549 7.89 13.67 -12.14
C PHE A 549 8.38 12.21 -12.14
N TRP A 550 8.01 11.41 -11.15
CA TRP A 550 8.33 9.99 -11.11
C TRP A 550 7.24 9.20 -10.36
N SER A 551 7.17 7.90 -10.61
CA SER A 551 6.41 6.97 -9.79
C SER A 551 7.35 6.19 -8.87
N GLU A 552 6.88 5.90 -7.68
CA GLU A 552 7.58 5.01 -6.77
C GLU A 552 7.60 3.58 -7.30
N ILE A 553 8.73 2.91 -7.06
CA ILE A 553 8.85 1.46 -7.15
C ILE A 553 9.22 0.98 -5.76
N GLN A 554 8.38 0.15 -5.18
CA GLN A 554 8.64 -0.42 -3.87
C GLN A 554 9.50 -1.66 -4.01
N ASN A 555 10.65 -1.66 -3.34
CA ASN A 555 11.46 -2.84 -3.15
C ASN A 555 10.84 -3.72 -2.07
N GLN A 556 10.76 -5.02 -2.33
CA GLN A 556 10.30 -6.02 -1.39
C GLN A 556 11.34 -7.14 -1.31
N LEU A 557 11.46 -7.76 -0.13
CA LEU A 557 12.26 -8.96 0.04
C LEU A 557 11.36 -10.07 0.56
N HIS A 558 11.43 -11.21 -0.12
CA HIS A 558 10.64 -12.39 0.22
C HIS A 558 11.56 -13.61 0.36
N LYS A 559 11.48 -14.30 1.47
CA LYS A 559 12.23 -15.55 1.65
C LYS A 559 11.88 -16.54 0.54
N PRO A 560 12.85 -17.28 -0.01
CA PRO A 560 12.62 -18.20 -1.14
C PRO A 560 11.65 -19.36 -0.85
N TYR A 561 11.36 -19.61 0.42
CA TYR A 561 10.37 -20.60 0.82
C TYR A 561 8.93 -20.06 0.87
N LEU A 562 8.73 -18.75 0.71
CA LEU A 562 7.39 -18.22 0.43
C LEU A 562 7.03 -18.57 -1.00
N LYS A 563 5.99 -19.38 -1.19
CA LYS A 563 5.53 -19.89 -2.47
C LYS A 563 4.10 -19.42 -2.75
N GLY A 564 3.67 -19.61 -3.98
CA GLY A 564 2.32 -19.29 -4.46
C GLY A 564 2.34 -18.45 -5.73
N ASP A 565 1.23 -18.42 -6.43
CA ASP A 565 1.05 -17.76 -7.74
C ASP A 565 1.21 -16.24 -7.67
N TRP A 566 1.09 -15.66 -6.48
CA TRP A 566 1.31 -14.24 -6.22
C TRP A 566 2.71 -13.73 -6.63
N ARG A 567 3.68 -14.64 -6.84
CA ARG A 567 5.04 -14.32 -7.32
C ARG A 567 5.15 -14.24 -8.83
N GLU A 568 4.14 -14.68 -9.55
CA GLU A 568 4.13 -14.61 -11.01
C GLU A 568 3.84 -13.18 -11.48
N GLU A 569 4.42 -12.82 -12.63
CA GLU A 569 4.16 -11.54 -13.27
C GLU A 569 2.70 -11.48 -13.71
N ASN A 570 1.99 -10.47 -13.28
CA ASN A 570 0.60 -10.26 -13.67
C ASN A 570 0.49 -9.61 -15.06
N GLN A 571 -0.75 -9.41 -15.55
CA GLN A 571 -1.00 -8.81 -16.87
C GLN A 571 -0.46 -7.37 -17.00
N ALA A 572 -0.22 -6.69 -15.87
CA ALA A 572 0.36 -5.35 -15.82
C ALA A 572 1.90 -5.35 -15.86
N GLY A 573 2.54 -6.53 -15.89
CA GLY A 573 4.00 -6.66 -15.93
C GLY A 573 4.68 -6.56 -14.56
N TRP A 574 3.95 -6.79 -13.47
CA TRP A 574 4.47 -6.75 -12.11
C TRP A 574 4.45 -8.13 -11.48
N ALA A 575 5.59 -8.59 -10.99
CA ALA A 575 5.72 -9.80 -10.19
C ALA A 575 5.68 -9.45 -8.70
N GLY A 576 5.02 -10.29 -7.91
CA GLY A 576 5.01 -10.13 -6.48
C GLY A 576 4.28 -8.87 -6.00
N LEU A 577 3.05 -8.70 -6.46
CA LEU A 577 2.20 -7.61 -5.99
C LEU A 577 2.14 -7.54 -4.47
N GLN A 578 2.46 -6.37 -3.99
CA GLN A 578 2.31 -5.83 -2.65
C GLN A 578 1.91 -6.82 -1.57
N PHE A 579 2.91 -7.40 -0.95
CA PHE A 579 2.72 -8.30 0.17
C PHE A 579 3.59 -7.87 1.34
N PRO A 580 3.05 -7.67 2.52
CA PRO A 580 1.69 -7.26 2.85
C PRO A 580 1.52 -5.76 2.60
N ASN A 581 0.39 -5.35 2.08
CA ASN A 581 0.10 -3.93 1.92
C ASN A 581 -0.82 -3.42 3.04
N TRP A 582 -0.68 -2.14 3.38
CA TRP A 582 -1.60 -1.43 4.25
C TRP A 582 -3.01 -1.26 3.63
N ASN A 583 -3.16 -1.52 2.33
CA ASN A 583 -4.42 -1.44 1.61
C ASN A 583 -5.17 -2.79 1.71
N PRO A 584 -6.27 -2.88 2.45
CA PRO A 584 -6.96 -4.14 2.73
C PRO A 584 -7.53 -4.82 1.48
N GLY A 585 -7.95 -4.03 0.48
CA GLY A 585 -8.48 -4.59 -0.76
C GLY A 585 -7.41 -5.25 -1.63
N PHE A 586 -6.18 -4.72 -1.58
CA PHE A 586 -5.10 -5.11 -2.49
C PHE A 586 -4.25 -6.27 -1.95
N GLY A 587 -4.07 -6.35 -0.64
CA GLY A 587 -3.24 -7.38 0.00
C GLY A 587 -4.00 -8.66 0.38
N ALA A 588 -5.32 -8.57 0.52
CA ALA A 588 -6.11 -9.65 1.05
C ALA A 588 -5.98 -10.95 0.23
N GLN A 589 -6.06 -10.87 -1.11
CA GLN A 589 -5.92 -12.07 -1.94
C GLN A 589 -4.52 -12.68 -1.91
N ASN A 590 -3.47 -11.88 -1.81
CA ASN A 590 -2.10 -12.40 -1.79
C ASN A 590 -1.84 -13.30 -0.57
N ILE A 591 -2.37 -12.94 0.60
CA ILE A 591 -2.21 -13.77 1.80
C ILE A 591 -2.93 -15.11 1.69
N TYR A 592 -4.03 -15.19 0.91
CA TYR A 592 -4.73 -16.45 0.67
C TYR A 592 -3.91 -17.41 -0.19
N GLU A 593 -3.10 -16.88 -1.12
CA GLU A 593 -2.34 -17.66 -2.09
C GLU A 593 -0.90 -17.99 -1.64
N VAL A 594 -0.48 -17.50 -0.46
CA VAL A 594 0.85 -17.76 0.09
C VAL A 594 0.88 -19.08 0.87
N TYR A 595 1.95 -19.85 0.68
CA TYR A 595 2.29 -20.99 1.54
C TYR A 595 3.80 -21.08 1.78
N ILE A 596 4.19 -21.80 2.82
CA ILE A 596 5.58 -22.10 3.15
C ILE A 596 5.97 -23.39 2.42
N GLY A 597 6.99 -23.32 1.57
CA GLY A 597 7.52 -24.47 0.85
C GLY A 597 8.48 -25.33 1.69
N GLU A 598 8.66 -26.61 1.31
CA GLU A 598 9.50 -27.59 2.01
C GLU A 598 10.98 -27.17 2.14
N ASN A 599 11.45 -26.28 1.26
CA ASN A 599 12.79 -25.69 1.30
C ASN A 599 13.01 -24.72 2.48
N VAL A 600 12.00 -24.46 3.31
CA VAL A 600 12.15 -23.68 4.56
C VAL A 600 13.26 -24.21 5.46
N LYS A 601 13.53 -25.51 5.42
CA LYS A 601 14.60 -26.19 6.18
C LYS A 601 16.02 -25.68 5.85
N GLU A 602 16.18 -25.06 4.70
CA GLU A 602 17.48 -24.55 4.24
C GLU A 602 17.80 -23.16 4.81
N TYR A 603 16.86 -22.56 5.52
CA TYR A 603 16.94 -21.19 6.03
C TYR A 603 16.86 -21.14 7.55
N THR A 604 17.62 -20.20 8.12
CA THR A 604 17.44 -19.86 9.53
C THR A 604 16.10 -19.16 9.71
N ARG A 605 15.30 -19.64 10.63
CA ARG A 605 14.03 -19.07 10.99
C ARG A 605 13.92 -19.04 12.51
N SER A 606 13.62 -17.88 13.10
CA SER A 606 13.42 -17.80 14.54
C SER A 606 12.21 -18.64 14.96
N ALA A 607 12.18 -19.11 16.20
CA ALA A 607 11.02 -19.78 16.77
C ALA A 607 9.80 -18.84 16.76
N TYR A 608 8.62 -19.44 16.73
CA TYR A 608 7.35 -18.75 16.69
C TYR A 608 7.02 -18.07 18.03
#